data_8e4711fff24dd9f0d032a9ba399ceb8b
#
_entry.id   8e4711fff24dd9f0d032a9ba399ceb8b
#
_cell.length_a   1.000
_cell.length_b   1.000
_cell.length_c   1.000
_cell.angle_alpha   90.00
_cell.angle_beta   90.00
_cell.angle_gamma   90.00
#
_symmetry.space_group_name_H-M   'P 1'
#
loop_
_entity.id
_entity.type
_entity.pdbx_description
1 polymer ?
#
loop_
_entity_poly.entity_id
_entity_poly.type
_entity_poly.pdbx_seq_one_letter_code
_entity_poly.pdbx_strand_id
1 'polypeptide(L)'
;MTPLEIALKEYGNESFAGLPTNPDVLKYFTETGATFVHDDETPWCAAFMNWVFKQANIETPNKLLARSYENFGHPTVLQKLGDVAIFWRVTPESGLGHVGFFIRETDKLIYVLGGNEDSAVKIKPFPKTQLIGFVTY
;
A
#
# COMPACT_ATOMS: atom_id res chain seq x y z
N MET A 1 15.32 -10.20 3.23
CA MET A 1 14.04 -10.36 2.48
C MET A 1 13.76 -9.11 1.68
N THR A 2 13.21 -9.27 0.50
CA THR A 2 12.73 -8.14 -0.29
C THR A 2 11.47 -7.54 0.34
N PRO A 3 11.14 -6.28 0.04
CA PRO A 3 9.88 -5.70 0.51
C PRO A 3 8.65 -6.54 0.13
N LEU A 4 8.61 -7.07 -1.09
CA LEU A 4 7.49 -7.93 -1.51
C LEU A 4 7.39 -9.20 -0.65
N GLU A 5 8.51 -9.84 -0.33
CA GLU A 5 8.52 -11.01 0.54
C GLU A 5 8.01 -10.70 1.95
N ILE A 6 8.41 -9.54 2.49
CA ILE A 6 7.91 -9.06 3.78
C ILE A 6 6.40 -8.84 3.72
N ALA A 7 5.93 -8.18 2.67
CA ALA A 7 4.51 -7.92 2.47
C ALA A 7 3.71 -9.22 2.35
N LEU A 8 4.23 -10.22 1.64
CA LEU A 8 3.56 -11.51 1.47
C LEU A 8 3.36 -12.26 2.79
N LYS A 9 4.24 -12.07 3.76
CA LYS A 9 4.09 -12.67 5.09
C LYS A 9 2.92 -12.09 5.87
N GLU A 10 2.48 -10.89 5.51
CA GLU A 10 1.33 -10.24 6.15
C GLU A 10 0.00 -10.58 5.48
N TYR A 11 0.03 -11.38 4.42
CA TYR A 11 -1.17 -11.73 3.65
C TYR A 11 -2.25 -12.30 4.55
N GLY A 12 -3.45 -11.73 4.43
CA GLY A 12 -4.61 -12.18 5.22
C GLY A 12 -4.87 -11.36 6.48
N ASN A 13 -3.94 -10.51 6.92
CA ASN A 13 -4.20 -9.60 8.02
C ASN A 13 -5.34 -8.65 7.62
N GLU A 14 -6.36 -8.53 8.48
CA GLU A 14 -7.54 -7.73 8.17
C GLU A 14 -7.95 -6.85 9.33
N SER A 15 -8.55 -5.70 9.02
CA SER A 15 -9.18 -4.86 10.04
C SER A 15 -10.51 -5.48 10.47
N PHE A 16 -10.83 -5.32 11.76
CA PHE A 16 -12.09 -5.79 12.29
C PHE A 16 -13.15 -4.69 12.17
N ALA A 17 -14.37 -5.06 11.80
CA ALA A 17 -15.50 -4.14 11.84
C ALA A 17 -15.87 -3.92 13.30
N GLY A 18 -15.74 -2.68 13.80
CA GLY A 18 -16.01 -2.33 15.18
C GLY A 18 -14.87 -2.68 16.13
N LEU A 19 -15.20 -2.99 17.39
CA LEU A 19 -14.21 -3.33 18.41
C LEU A 19 -14.16 -4.84 18.63
N PRO A 20 -12.98 -5.40 18.99
CA PRO A 20 -11.70 -4.72 19.23
C PRO A 20 -10.95 -4.43 17.94
N THR A 21 -10.07 -3.43 18.00
CA THR A 21 -9.12 -3.15 16.93
C THR A 21 -8.14 -4.31 16.76
N ASN A 22 -7.84 -4.69 15.53
CA ASN A 22 -6.85 -5.73 15.26
C ASN A 22 -5.43 -5.19 15.49
N PRO A 23 -4.70 -5.67 16.49
CA PRO A 23 -3.34 -5.21 16.76
C PRO A 23 -2.36 -5.53 15.63
N ASP A 24 -2.63 -6.57 14.82
CA ASP A 24 -1.78 -6.94 13.69
C ASP A 24 -1.90 -5.96 12.51
N VAL A 25 -2.94 -5.14 12.50
CA VAL A 25 -3.11 -4.02 11.55
C VAL A 25 -2.66 -2.72 12.19
N LEU A 26 -3.00 -2.50 13.47
CA LEU A 26 -2.63 -1.27 14.18
C LEU A 26 -1.11 -1.06 14.19
N LYS A 27 -0.31 -2.11 14.21
CA LYS A 27 1.16 -2.02 14.18
C LYS A 27 1.68 -1.26 12.96
N TYR A 28 0.97 -1.28 11.83
CA TYR A 28 1.39 -0.56 10.62
C TYR A 28 1.43 0.96 10.86
N PHE A 29 0.59 1.44 11.77
CA PHE A 29 0.62 2.83 12.20
C PHE A 29 1.62 3.04 13.34
N THR A 30 1.50 2.29 14.41
CA THR A 30 2.27 2.53 15.63
C THR A 30 3.77 2.32 15.43
N GLU A 31 4.16 1.31 14.68
CA GLU A 31 5.58 1.00 14.42
C GLU A 31 6.22 1.91 13.39
N THR A 32 5.44 2.74 12.70
CA THR A 32 5.93 3.74 11.76
C THR A 32 5.80 5.18 12.28
N GLY A 33 5.45 5.34 13.54
CA GLY A 33 5.40 6.63 14.21
C GLY A 33 4.03 7.31 14.22
N ALA A 34 3.02 6.73 13.59
CA ALA A 34 1.65 7.27 13.58
C ALA A 34 0.91 6.83 14.86
N THR A 35 1.46 7.16 16.01
CA THR A 35 0.94 6.73 17.32
C THR A 35 -0.37 7.39 17.71
N PHE A 36 -0.78 8.42 16.98
CA PHE A 36 -2.07 9.08 17.19
C PHE A 36 -3.25 8.28 16.62
N VAL A 37 -2.98 7.25 15.79
CA VAL A 37 -4.02 6.37 15.26
C VAL A 37 -4.23 5.23 16.25
N HIS A 38 -5.49 5.05 16.66
CA HIS A 38 -5.87 4.11 17.71
C HIS A 38 -6.84 3.02 17.25
N ASP A 39 -7.18 3.01 15.96
CA ASP A 39 -8.13 2.06 15.39
C ASP A 39 -7.62 1.52 14.04
N ASP A 40 -8.20 0.40 13.60
CA ASP A 40 -7.88 -0.22 12.31
C ASP A 40 -8.89 0.15 11.21
N GLU A 41 -9.78 1.10 11.47
CA GLU A 41 -10.76 1.58 10.50
C GLU A 41 -10.21 2.75 9.66
N THR A 42 -9.19 3.45 10.17
CA THR A 42 -8.47 4.47 9.39
C THR A 42 -7.86 3.79 8.16
N PRO A 43 -8.00 4.38 6.95
CA PRO A 43 -7.40 3.80 5.74
C PRO A 43 -5.90 3.56 5.92
N TRP A 44 -5.44 2.35 5.62
CA TRP A 44 -4.09 1.93 6.01
C TRP A 44 -3.22 1.38 4.87
N CYS A 45 -3.57 1.65 3.60
CA CYS A 45 -2.74 1.19 2.49
C CYS A 45 -1.33 1.82 2.51
N ALA A 46 -1.23 3.13 2.76
CA ALA A 46 0.07 3.80 2.87
C ALA A 46 0.82 3.39 4.14
N ALA A 47 0.11 3.25 5.26
CA ALA A 47 0.71 2.80 6.51
C ALA A 47 1.33 1.41 6.37
N PHE A 48 0.65 0.51 5.67
CA PHE A 48 1.17 -0.83 5.37
C PHE A 48 2.47 -0.76 4.57
N MET A 49 2.50 0.04 3.51
CA MET A 49 3.70 0.22 2.69
C MET A 49 4.86 0.79 3.51
N ASN A 50 4.58 1.82 4.32
CA ASN A 50 5.58 2.42 5.21
C ASN A 50 6.18 1.37 6.14
N TRP A 51 5.33 0.53 6.72
CA TRP A 51 5.76 -0.54 7.63
C TRP A 51 6.63 -1.56 6.91
N VAL A 52 6.21 -2.03 5.74
CA VAL A 52 6.96 -3.02 4.95
C VAL A 52 8.35 -2.50 4.60
N PHE A 53 8.45 -1.27 4.09
CA PHE A 53 9.72 -0.68 3.73
C PHE A 53 10.61 -0.45 4.95
N LYS A 54 10.03 -0.09 6.09
CA LYS A 54 10.78 0.03 7.33
C LYS A 54 11.41 -1.31 7.72
N GLN A 55 10.67 -2.41 7.61
CA GLN A 55 11.22 -3.74 7.88
C GLN A 55 12.39 -4.09 6.94
N ALA A 56 12.39 -3.54 5.74
CA ALA A 56 13.45 -3.73 4.75
C ALA A 56 14.58 -2.69 4.87
N ASN A 57 14.53 -1.80 5.87
CA ASN A 57 15.48 -0.70 6.07
C ASN A 57 15.54 0.27 4.87
N ILE A 58 14.40 0.53 4.25
CA ILE A 58 14.26 1.47 3.14
C ILE A 58 13.45 2.66 3.63
N GLU A 59 14.00 3.87 3.47
CA GLU A 59 13.28 5.09 3.82
C GLU A 59 12.14 5.37 2.85
N THR A 60 11.03 5.91 3.39
CA THR A 60 9.84 6.29 2.62
C THR A 60 9.44 7.71 2.98
N PRO A 61 8.45 8.30 2.25
CA PRO A 61 7.85 9.55 2.71
C PRO A 61 7.24 9.46 4.11
N ASN A 62 6.90 8.25 4.55
CA ASN A 62 6.31 7.96 5.86
C ASN A 62 5.06 8.80 6.15
N LYS A 63 4.21 8.98 5.14
CA LYS A 63 2.94 9.70 5.23
C LYS A 63 1.80 8.70 5.11
N LEU A 64 0.61 9.08 5.58
CA LEU A 64 -0.58 8.24 5.51
C LEU A 64 -1.38 8.42 4.22
N LEU A 65 -0.83 9.16 3.27
CA LEU A 65 -1.43 9.38 1.95
C LEU A 65 -0.78 8.45 0.92
N ALA A 66 -1.59 7.64 0.25
CA ALA A 66 -1.11 6.75 -0.81
C ALA A 66 -0.35 7.53 -1.91
N ARG A 67 -0.86 8.71 -2.28
CA ARG A 67 -0.28 9.56 -3.30
C ARG A 67 1.11 10.09 -2.96
N SER A 68 1.53 10.03 -1.68
CA SER A 68 2.89 10.41 -1.29
C SER A 68 3.95 9.53 -1.96
N TYR A 69 3.59 8.33 -2.37
CA TYR A 69 4.51 7.42 -3.06
C TYR A 69 4.84 7.85 -4.48
N GLU A 70 4.15 8.84 -5.04
CA GLU A 70 4.52 9.43 -6.34
C GLU A 70 5.93 10.04 -6.31
N ASN A 71 6.44 10.40 -5.14
CA ASN A 71 7.77 10.97 -4.95
C ASN A 71 8.77 9.98 -4.34
N PHE A 72 8.41 8.71 -4.27
CA PHE A 72 9.25 7.65 -3.72
C PHE A 72 10.01 6.96 -4.84
N GLY A 73 11.31 6.70 -4.61
CA GLY A 73 12.11 5.99 -5.59
C GLY A 73 12.22 6.71 -6.93
N HIS A 74 12.13 5.95 -8.01
CA HIS A 74 12.26 6.45 -9.38
C HIS A 74 11.07 6.00 -10.23
N PRO A 75 10.43 6.91 -10.99
CA PRO A 75 9.37 6.53 -11.92
C PRO A 75 9.87 5.50 -12.93
N THR A 76 9.04 4.55 -13.28
CA THR A 76 9.37 3.56 -14.31
C THR A 76 8.15 3.27 -15.20
N VAL A 77 8.41 2.97 -16.47
CA VAL A 77 7.41 2.42 -17.39
C VAL A 77 7.72 0.96 -17.75
N LEU A 78 8.80 0.42 -17.16
CA LEU A 78 9.23 -0.97 -17.32
C LEU A 78 9.08 -1.68 -15.97
N GLN A 79 7.87 -1.65 -15.43
CA GLN A 79 7.60 -2.21 -14.12
C GLN A 79 7.91 -3.70 -14.05
N LYS A 80 8.43 -4.12 -12.91
CA LYS A 80 8.72 -5.52 -12.60
C LYS A 80 8.04 -5.91 -11.31
N LEU A 81 7.92 -7.20 -11.07
CA LEU A 81 7.34 -7.74 -9.84
C LEU A 81 7.94 -7.06 -8.61
N GLY A 82 7.08 -6.54 -7.76
CA GLY A 82 7.50 -5.87 -6.52
C GLY A 82 7.73 -4.37 -6.64
N ASP A 83 7.65 -3.78 -7.82
CA ASP A 83 7.62 -2.32 -7.95
C ASP A 83 6.34 -1.77 -7.34
N VAL A 84 6.32 -0.47 -7.04
CA VAL A 84 5.18 0.18 -6.40
C VAL A 84 4.24 0.72 -7.46
N ALA A 85 2.96 0.37 -7.35
CA ALA A 85 1.89 0.86 -8.22
C ALA A 85 1.04 1.87 -7.44
N ILE A 86 0.73 2.99 -8.07
CA ILE A 86 -0.03 4.09 -7.45
C ILE A 86 -1.24 4.40 -8.31
N PHE A 87 -2.40 4.47 -7.67
CA PHE A 87 -3.69 4.72 -8.34
C PHE A 87 -4.39 5.92 -7.71
N TRP A 88 -5.17 6.65 -8.50
CA TRP A 88 -6.07 7.66 -7.97
C TRP A 88 -7.43 7.03 -7.62
N ARG A 89 -8.13 7.68 -6.71
CA ARG A 89 -9.50 7.31 -6.33
C ARG A 89 -10.39 8.53 -6.44
N VAL A 90 -11.66 8.29 -6.74
CA VAL A 90 -12.71 9.30 -6.94
C VAL A 90 -12.46 10.06 -8.23
N THR A 91 -11.45 10.94 -8.26
CA THR A 91 -10.97 11.64 -9.46
C THR A 91 -9.43 11.75 -9.41
N PRO A 92 -8.76 11.97 -10.56
CA PRO A 92 -7.31 12.19 -10.56
C PRO A 92 -6.88 13.37 -9.69
N GLU A 93 -7.74 14.38 -9.56
CA GLU A 93 -7.46 15.64 -8.83
C GLU A 93 -7.82 15.56 -7.35
N SER A 94 -8.45 14.48 -6.90
CA SER A 94 -8.95 14.38 -5.52
C SER A 94 -7.85 14.34 -4.45
N GLY A 95 -6.64 13.95 -4.84
CA GLY A 95 -5.56 13.69 -3.89
C GLY A 95 -5.67 12.34 -3.20
N LEU A 96 -6.78 11.62 -3.40
CA LEU A 96 -7.00 10.29 -2.84
C LEU A 96 -6.44 9.22 -3.76
N GLY A 97 -6.03 8.09 -3.19
CA GLY A 97 -5.47 7.02 -3.99
C GLY A 97 -5.30 5.71 -3.24
N HIS A 98 -4.68 4.77 -3.95
CA HIS A 98 -4.26 3.49 -3.42
C HIS A 98 -2.82 3.23 -3.83
N VAL A 99 -2.08 2.50 -3.01
CA VAL A 99 -0.69 2.13 -3.25
C VAL A 99 -0.47 0.68 -2.84
N GLY A 100 0.33 -0.04 -3.62
CA GLY A 100 0.69 -1.40 -3.32
C GLY A 100 1.79 -1.91 -4.23
N PHE A 101 2.14 -3.19 -4.07
CA PHE A 101 3.18 -3.84 -4.86
C PHE A 101 2.61 -4.44 -6.13
N PHE A 102 3.22 -4.13 -7.26
CA PHE A 102 2.85 -4.71 -8.55
C PHE A 102 3.09 -6.21 -8.56
N ILE A 103 2.07 -6.99 -8.93
CA ILE A 103 2.17 -8.44 -9.06
C ILE A 103 2.16 -8.85 -10.53
N ARG A 104 1.12 -8.50 -11.26
CA ARG A 104 0.96 -8.79 -12.69
C ARG A 104 -0.09 -7.87 -13.29
N GLU A 105 -0.19 -7.91 -14.63
CA GLU A 105 -1.21 -7.15 -15.33
C GLU A 105 -1.90 -7.99 -16.41
N THR A 106 -3.09 -7.57 -16.77
CA THR A 106 -3.82 -8.01 -17.95
C THR A 106 -4.01 -6.82 -18.87
N ASP A 107 -4.79 -6.95 -19.94
CA ASP A 107 -5.06 -5.84 -20.87
C ASP A 107 -5.62 -4.61 -20.17
N LYS A 108 -6.49 -4.81 -19.15
CA LYS A 108 -7.24 -3.71 -18.52
C LYS A 108 -6.98 -3.57 -17.02
N LEU A 109 -6.35 -4.55 -16.40
CA LEU A 109 -6.23 -4.62 -14.95
C LEU A 109 -4.77 -4.76 -14.50
N ILE A 110 -4.48 -4.21 -13.33
CA ILE A 110 -3.21 -4.37 -12.63
C ILE A 110 -3.52 -5.04 -11.29
N TYR A 111 -2.88 -6.19 -11.05
CA TYR A 111 -3.01 -6.91 -9.78
C TYR A 111 -1.95 -6.43 -8.80
N VAL A 112 -2.39 -6.05 -7.60
CA VAL A 112 -1.57 -5.36 -6.62
C VAL A 112 -1.72 -6.03 -5.26
N LEU A 113 -0.59 -6.30 -4.60
CA LEU A 113 -0.56 -6.71 -3.20
C LEU A 113 -0.45 -5.44 -2.34
N GLY A 114 -1.46 -5.20 -1.53
CA GLY A 114 -1.47 -4.01 -0.68
C GLY A 114 -2.30 -4.20 0.58
N GLY A 115 -2.21 -3.20 1.46
CA GLY A 115 -3.01 -3.13 2.67
C GLY A 115 -4.34 -2.43 2.40
N ASN A 116 -5.33 -2.73 3.24
CA ASN A 116 -6.67 -2.15 3.16
C ASN A 116 -7.36 -2.39 1.81
N GLU A 117 -7.06 -3.50 1.18
CA GLU A 117 -7.74 -3.98 -0.01
C GLU A 117 -8.91 -4.84 0.45
N ASP A 118 -10.13 -4.30 0.40
CA ASP A 118 -11.31 -4.85 1.07
C ASP A 118 -11.02 -5.12 2.56
N SER A 119 -10.37 -4.16 3.22
CA SER A 119 -10.01 -4.19 4.64
C SER A 119 -8.98 -5.27 5.02
N ALA A 120 -8.20 -5.76 4.07
CA ALA A 120 -7.19 -6.80 4.31
C ALA A 120 -5.91 -6.56 3.51
N VAL A 121 -4.84 -7.25 3.93
CA VAL A 121 -3.65 -7.42 3.09
C VAL A 121 -3.97 -8.54 2.11
N LYS A 122 -4.07 -8.22 0.85
CA LYS A 122 -4.34 -9.21 -0.19
C LYS A 122 -3.95 -8.71 -1.58
N ILE A 123 -4.09 -9.57 -2.58
CA ILE A 123 -3.89 -9.22 -3.98
C ILE A 123 -5.26 -8.95 -4.59
N LYS A 124 -5.39 -7.79 -5.24
CA LYS A 124 -6.65 -7.36 -5.84
C LYS A 124 -6.38 -6.65 -7.17
N PRO A 125 -7.30 -6.77 -8.16
CA PRO A 125 -7.16 -6.04 -9.43
C PRO A 125 -7.65 -4.59 -9.29
N PHE A 126 -6.92 -3.69 -9.98
CA PHE A 126 -7.30 -2.29 -10.13
C PHE A 126 -7.29 -1.92 -11.61
N PRO A 127 -8.21 -1.06 -12.07
CA PRO A 127 -8.27 -0.70 -13.49
C PRO A 127 -7.07 0.16 -13.90
N LYS A 128 -6.50 -0.14 -15.06
CA LYS A 128 -5.40 0.65 -15.63
C LYS A 128 -5.79 2.10 -15.86
N THR A 129 -7.08 2.38 -16.05
CA THR A 129 -7.57 3.75 -16.22
C THR A 129 -7.36 4.62 -14.98
N GLN A 130 -7.17 4.02 -13.81
CA GLN A 130 -6.90 4.74 -12.57
C GLN A 130 -5.42 4.75 -12.19
N LEU A 131 -4.56 4.16 -12.99
CA LEU A 131 -3.13 4.14 -12.72
C LEU A 131 -2.54 5.54 -12.87
N ILE A 132 -1.82 6.00 -11.84
CA ILE A 132 -0.98 7.20 -11.92
C ILE A 132 0.39 6.82 -12.47
N GLY A 133 0.98 5.74 -11.96
CA GLY A 133 2.26 5.26 -12.43
C GLY A 133 2.88 4.21 -11.53
N PHE A 134 4.06 3.78 -11.93
CA PHE A 134 4.89 2.86 -11.15
C PHE A 134 6.16 3.57 -10.71
N VAL A 135 6.66 3.21 -9.54
CA VAL A 135 7.99 3.61 -9.09
C VAL A 135 8.79 2.38 -8.70
N THR A 136 10.07 2.43 -8.98
CA THR A 136 11.05 1.41 -8.56
C THR A 136 11.97 2.00 -7.49
N TYR A 137 12.59 1.14 -6.70
CA TYR A 137 13.41 1.58 -5.56
C TYR A 137 14.64 0.72 -5.38
#